data_7008d01000a52e9e197387aeb9cdd66b
#
_entry.id   7008d01000a52e9e197387aeb9cdd66b
#
_cell.length_a   1.000
_cell.length_b   1.000
_cell.length_c   1.000
_cell.angle_alpha   90.00
_cell.angle_beta   90.00
_cell.angle_gamma   90.00
#
_symmetry.space_group_name_H-M   'P 1'
#
loop_
_entity.id
_entity.type
_entity.pdbx_description
1 polymer ?
#
loop_
_entity_poly.entity_id
_entity_poly.type
_entity_poly.pdbx_seq_one_letter_code
_entity_poly.pdbx_strand_id
1 'polypeptide(L)'
;MSRVKLHLSKKFEFSTDIHVRISDINYGGHLGNDTILSLIHEARLRFLNKYGFTELNIDGFGLIMIDSVIVNKSEVFYGEILKIEVTTDNFSKYSFDFIYRITNKETGKEAARVKTGMAVYDYEKKKVVLVPEKFKSNFA
;
A
#
# COMPACT_ATOMS: atom_id res chain seq x y z
N MET A 1 7.70 -6.39 18.31
CA MET A 1 8.25 -7.46 17.47
C MET A 1 7.14 -8.26 16.81
N SER A 2 7.14 -8.34 15.51
CA SER A 2 6.05 -9.02 14.81
C SER A 2 6.25 -10.53 14.76
N ARG A 3 5.19 -11.28 14.99
CA ARG A 3 5.18 -12.75 14.85
C ARG A 3 4.90 -13.17 13.42
N VAL A 4 4.24 -12.31 12.66
CA VAL A 4 3.98 -12.51 11.23
C VAL A 4 5.17 -11.96 10.45
N LYS A 5 5.58 -12.68 9.42
CA LYS A 5 6.65 -12.24 8.54
C LYS A 5 6.09 -11.96 7.15
N LEU A 6 6.59 -10.90 6.54
CA LEU A 6 6.25 -10.54 5.17
C LEU A 6 7.55 -10.40 4.39
N HIS A 7 7.76 -11.33 3.46
CA HIS A 7 8.96 -11.32 2.62
C HIS A 7 8.74 -10.45 1.40
N LEU A 8 9.73 -9.59 1.10
CA LEU A 8 9.68 -8.70 -0.06
C LEU A 8 10.52 -9.33 -1.17
N SER A 9 9.86 -10.11 -2.02
CA SER A 9 10.53 -10.84 -3.10
C SER A 9 10.56 -10.07 -4.42
N LYS A 10 9.74 -9.03 -4.55
CA LYS A 10 9.61 -8.26 -5.77
C LYS A 10 10.40 -6.95 -5.68
N LYS A 11 10.94 -6.52 -6.83
CA LYS A 11 11.62 -5.24 -6.92
C LYS A 11 10.61 -4.10 -6.96
N PHE A 12 10.90 -3.02 -6.24
CA PHE A 12 10.07 -1.82 -6.26
C PHE A 12 10.56 -0.86 -7.34
N GLU A 13 9.64 -0.42 -8.19
CA GLU A 13 9.94 0.57 -9.24
C GLU A 13 9.30 1.92 -8.97
N PHE A 14 8.49 2.02 -7.93
CA PHE A 14 7.83 3.25 -7.53
C PHE A 14 8.08 3.54 -6.07
N SER A 15 8.35 4.80 -5.77
CA SER A 15 8.42 5.28 -4.39
C SER A 15 7.88 6.70 -4.31
N THR A 16 7.40 7.06 -3.13
CA THR A 16 6.93 8.40 -2.83
C THR A 16 7.31 8.76 -1.41
N ASP A 17 7.52 10.05 -1.16
CA ASP A 17 7.87 10.53 0.17
C ASP A 17 6.64 11.12 0.84
N ILE A 18 6.46 10.77 2.11
CA ILE A 18 5.37 11.29 2.92
C ILE A 18 5.94 11.79 4.25
N HIS A 19 5.60 13.03 4.60
CA HIS A 19 5.99 13.62 5.88
C HIS A 19 5.05 13.16 6.97
N VAL A 20 5.60 12.76 8.12
CA VAL A 20 4.80 12.40 9.29
C VAL A 20 4.33 13.70 9.95
N ARG A 21 3.00 13.86 10.04
CA ARG A 21 2.36 15.04 10.63
C ARG A 21 1.97 14.75 12.07
N ILE A 22 1.71 15.82 12.84
CA ILE A 22 1.29 15.66 14.23
C ILE A 22 -0.02 14.84 14.34
N SER A 23 -0.91 14.98 13.36
CA SER A 23 -2.16 14.21 13.32
C SER A 23 -1.95 12.71 13.08
N ASP A 24 -0.75 12.31 12.68
CA ASP A 24 -0.41 10.90 12.43
C ASP A 24 0.11 10.21 13.70
N ILE A 25 0.37 10.98 14.75
CA ILE A 25 1.00 10.49 15.97
C ILE A 25 -0.06 10.17 17.01
N ASN A 26 0.04 9.00 17.64
CA ASN A 26 -0.85 8.60 18.71
C ASN A 26 -0.40 9.18 20.07
N TYR A 27 -1.16 8.95 21.10
CA TYR A 27 -0.83 9.49 22.44
C TYR A 27 0.44 8.87 23.06
N GLY A 28 0.94 7.78 22.48
CA GLY A 28 2.23 7.19 22.87
C GLY A 28 3.43 7.87 22.24
N GLY A 29 3.21 8.91 21.41
CA GLY A 29 4.28 9.71 20.80
C GLY A 29 4.85 9.15 19.52
N HIS A 30 4.30 8.07 18.97
CA HIS A 30 4.78 7.50 17.70
C HIS A 30 3.61 7.15 16.78
N LEU A 31 3.94 6.82 15.54
CA LEU A 31 2.97 6.50 14.50
C LEU A 31 2.13 5.28 14.90
N GLY A 32 0.80 5.43 14.84
CA GLY A 32 -0.12 4.33 15.14
C GLY A 32 -0.35 3.41 13.95
N ASN A 33 -0.77 2.17 14.23
CA ASN A 33 -1.05 1.17 13.19
C ASN A 33 -2.17 1.61 12.25
N ASP A 34 -3.20 2.25 12.79
CA ASP A 34 -4.32 2.78 12.00
C ASP A 34 -3.85 3.85 11.02
N THR A 35 -2.91 4.71 11.46
CA THR A 35 -2.37 5.76 10.62
C THR A 35 -1.46 5.20 9.51
N ILE A 36 -0.77 4.09 9.77
CA ILE A 36 0.01 3.42 8.73
C ILE A 36 -0.87 3.09 7.52
N LEU A 37 -2.07 2.58 7.76
CA LEU A 37 -3.01 2.28 6.67
C LEU A 37 -3.39 3.53 5.88
N SER A 38 -3.54 4.67 6.55
CA SER A 38 -3.82 5.94 5.88
C SER A 38 -2.65 6.42 5.02
N LEU A 39 -1.42 6.26 5.51
CA LEU A 39 -0.24 6.67 4.77
C LEU A 39 -0.02 5.82 3.53
N ILE A 40 -0.20 4.50 3.63
CA ILE A 40 -0.06 3.63 2.46
C ILE A 40 -1.21 3.84 1.48
N HIS A 41 -2.39 4.27 1.96
CA HIS A 41 -3.50 4.65 1.08
C HIS A 41 -3.09 5.82 0.18
N GLU A 42 -2.47 6.84 0.75
CA GLU A 42 -1.95 7.97 -0.03
C GLU A 42 -0.91 7.49 -1.05
N ALA A 43 0.02 6.64 -0.62
CA ALA A 43 1.06 6.09 -1.51
C ALA A 43 0.45 5.26 -2.64
N ARG A 44 -0.58 4.48 -2.34
CA ARG A 44 -1.29 3.66 -3.32
C ARG A 44 -1.97 4.52 -4.38
N LEU A 45 -2.61 5.62 -3.97
CA LEU A 45 -3.24 6.54 -4.91
C LEU A 45 -2.21 7.17 -5.84
N ARG A 46 -1.06 7.57 -5.32
CA ARG A 46 0.03 8.12 -6.12
C ARG A 46 0.59 7.10 -7.11
N PHE A 47 0.72 5.85 -6.67
CA PHE A 47 1.16 4.75 -7.52
C PHE A 47 0.18 4.53 -8.68
N LEU A 48 -1.11 4.40 -8.38
CA LEU A 48 -2.14 4.18 -9.39
C LEU A 48 -2.17 5.34 -10.39
N ASN A 49 -2.11 6.56 -9.89
CA ASN A 49 -2.15 7.76 -10.71
C ASN A 49 -0.99 7.79 -11.72
N LYS A 50 0.19 7.34 -11.32
CA LYS A 50 1.34 7.27 -12.23
C LYS A 50 1.06 6.41 -13.46
N TYR A 51 0.27 5.36 -13.30
CA TYR A 51 -0.07 4.43 -14.39
C TYR A 51 -1.42 4.72 -15.04
N GLY A 52 -2.04 5.86 -14.70
CA GLY A 52 -3.29 6.29 -15.32
C GLY A 52 -4.54 5.67 -14.73
N PHE A 53 -4.46 5.15 -13.50
CA PHE A 53 -5.59 4.52 -12.82
C PHE A 53 -5.97 5.28 -11.55
N THR A 54 -7.18 5.01 -11.06
CA THR A 54 -7.63 5.41 -9.72
C THR A 54 -8.25 4.20 -9.03
N GLU A 55 -8.52 4.31 -7.73
CA GLU A 55 -9.16 3.20 -7.00
C GLU A 55 -10.59 2.92 -7.48
N LEU A 56 -11.26 3.91 -8.04
CA LEU A 56 -12.60 3.74 -8.59
C LEU A 56 -12.59 3.44 -10.07
N ASN A 57 -11.44 3.50 -10.72
CA ASN A 57 -11.33 3.28 -12.16
C ASN A 57 -10.08 2.48 -12.51
N ILE A 58 -10.17 1.19 -12.31
CA ILE A 58 -9.22 0.19 -12.81
C ILE A 58 -9.83 -0.38 -14.07
N ASP A 59 -9.66 0.35 -15.19
CA ASP A 59 -10.24 0.01 -16.49
C ASP A 59 -11.76 -0.23 -16.40
N GLY A 60 -12.46 0.70 -15.73
CA GLY A 60 -13.92 0.70 -15.61
C GLY A 60 -14.49 0.11 -14.33
N PHE A 61 -13.65 -0.49 -13.48
CA PHE A 61 -14.09 -1.09 -12.21
C PHE A 61 -13.33 -0.48 -11.04
N GLY A 62 -13.83 -0.68 -9.83
CA GLY A 62 -13.19 -0.19 -8.63
C GLY A 62 -12.38 -1.25 -7.91
N LEU A 63 -11.69 -0.83 -6.86
CA LEU A 63 -10.95 -1.72 -5.97
C LEU A 63 -11.61 -1.73 -4.60
N ILE A 64 -11.62 -2.90 -3.95
CA ILE A 64 -11.94 -3.00 -2.53
C ILE A 64 -10.80 -3.73 -1.83
N MET A 65 -10.49 -3.31 -0.61
CA MET A 65 -9.49 -4.00 0.21
C MET A 65 -10.15 -5.16 0.94
N ILE A 66 -9.61 -6.36 0.79
CA ILE A 66 -10.16 -7.57 1.38
C ILE A 66 -9.36 -8.03 2.60
N ASP A 67 -8.09 -7.71 2.67
CA ASP A 67 -7.27 -8.00 3.84
C ASP A 67 -6.06 -7.05 3.90
N SER A 68 -5.39 -7.05 5.04
CA SER A 68 -4.16 -6.29 5.21
C SER A 68 -3.25 -6.97 6.24
N VAL A 69 -1.95 -6.80 6.05
CA VAL A 69 -0.93 -7.26 7.00
C VAL A 69 0.05 -6.13 7.21
N ILE A 70 0.30 -5.78 8.48
CA ILE A 70 1.28 -4.78 8.86
C ILE A 70 2.34 -5.45 9.70
N VAL A 71 3.58 -5.37 9.27
CA VAL A 71 4.73 -5.90 10.01
C VAL A 71 5.58 -4.71 10.43
N ASN A 72 5.52 -4.36 11.71
CA ASN A 72 6.27 -3.24 12.27
C ASN A 72 7.73 -3.64 12.48
N LYS A 73 8.66 -2.78 12.09
CA LYS A 73 10.10 -3.00 12.22
C LYS A 73 10.73 -2.00 13.18
N SER A 74 10.29 -0.74 13.16
CA SER A 74 10.80 0.30 14.04
C SER A 74 9.77 1.40 14.21
N GLU A 75 9.91 2.18 15.29
CA GLU A 75 9.01 3.28 15.58
C GLU A 75 9.26 4.46 14.65
N VAL A 76 8.20 5.21 14.37
CA VAL A 76 8.22 6.41 13.55
C VAL A 76 7.69 7.57 14.37
N PHE A 77 8.36 8.72 14.27
CA PHE A 77 8.07 9.91 15.07
C PHE A 77 7.70 11.11 14.22
N TYR A 78 7.10 12.10 14.87
CA TYR A 78 6.70 13.35 14.23
C TYR A 78 7.89 14.00 13.52
N GLY A 79 7.61 14.50 12.33
CA GLY A 79 8.59 15.25 11.53
C GLY A 79 9.52 14.39 10.67
N GLU A 80 9.49 13.08 10.85
CA GLU A 80 10.26 12.18 9.99
C GLU A 80 9.67 12.13 8.58
N ILE A 81 10.53 11.92 7.60
CA ILE A 81 10.12 11.72 6.22
C ILE A 81 10.19 10.23 5.91
N LEU A 82 9.08 9.67 5.46
CA LEU A 82 9.01 8.26 5.10
C LEU A 82 9.08 8.12 3.59
N LYS A 83 9.95 7.22 3.14
CA LYS A 83 9.95 6.75 1.76
C LYS A 83 9.07 5.52 1.71
N ILE A 84 8.00 5.56 0.93
CA ILE A 84 7.10 4.43 0.78
C ILE A 84 7.25 3.90 -0.64
N GLU A 85 7.73 2.66 -0.74
CA GLU A 85 7.85 1.96 -2.01
C GLU A 85 6.62 1.08 -2.18
N VAL A 86 6.07 1.04 -3.39
CA VAL A 86 4.84 0.31 -3.70
C VAL A 86 5.06 -0.56 -4.93
N THR A 87 4.56 -1.79 -4.88
CA THR A 87 4.48 -2.66 -6.05
C THR A 87 3.24 -3.54 -5.94
N THR A 88 2.93 -4.24 -7.02
CA THR A 88 1.86 -5.23 -7.05
C THR A 88 2.44 -6.62 -7.07
N ASP A 89 1.68 -7.60 -6.59
CA ASP A 89 2.11 -9.00 -6.56
C ASP A 89 0.90 -9.93 -6.45
N ASN A 90 1.15 -11.22 -6.58
CA ASN A 90 0.16 -12.28 -6.33
C ASN A 90 -1.14 -12.12 -7.10
N PHE A 91 -1.05 -11.81 -8.39
CA PHE A 91 -2.24 -11.72 -9.24
C PHE A 91 -2.95 -13.06 -9.34
N SER A 92 -4.26 -13.05 -9.09
CA SER A 92 -5.16 -14.15 -9.35
C SER A 92 -6.26 -13.66 -10.31
N LYS A 93 -7.29 -14.48 -10.52
CA LYS A 93 -8.38 -14.07 -11.44
C LYS A 93 -9.10 -12.81 -10.99
N TYR A 94 -9.33 -12.66 -9.67
CA TYR A 94 -10.21 -11.62 -9.12
C TYR A 94 -9.51 -10.69 -8.17
N SER A 95 -8.25 -10.94 -7.85
CA SER A 95 -7.55 -10.19 -6.80
C SER A 95 -6.06 -10.08 -7.07
N PHE A 96 -5.42 -9.20 -6.33
CA PHE A 96 -3.97 -9.04 -6.31
C PHE A 96 -3.58 -8.36 -5.01
N ASP A 97 -2.28 -8.26 -4.75
CA ASP A 97 -1.77 -7.57 -3.58
C ASP A 97 -1.04 -6.30 -3.98
N PHE A 98 -1.19 -5.24 -3.17
CA PHE A 98 -0.19 -4.18 -3.11
C PHE A 98 0.77 -4.53 -1.99
N ILE A 99 2.05 -4.39 -2.27
CA ILE A 99 3.14 -4.59 -1.30
C ILE A 99 3.82 -3.25 -1.10
N TYR A 100 4.08 -2.91 0.18
CA TYR A 100 4.69 -1.64 0.54
C TYR A 100 5.88 -1.88 1.45
N ARG A 101 6.94 -1.09 1.24
CA ARG A 101 8.03 -1.00 2.20
C ARG A 101 8.16 0.45 2.64
N ILE A 102 8.11 0.67 3.95
CA ILE A 102 8.20 1.99 4.56
C ILE A 102 9.57 2.12 5.22
N THR A 103 10.33 3.13 4.82
CA THR A 103 11.70 3.36 5.28
C THR A 103 11.83 4.81 5.71
N ASN A 104 12.56 5.05 6.81
CA ASN A 104 12.94 6.40 7.17
C ASN A 104 13.91 6.91 6.09
N LYS A 105 13.52 7.97 5.39
CA LYS A 105 14.30 8.47 4.25
C LYS A 105 15.68 8.94 4.63
N GLU A 106 15.81 9.56 5.80
CA GLU A 106 17.06 10.13 6.26
C GLU A 106 18.07 9.07 6.72
N THR A 107 17.59 8.09 7.51
CA THR A 107 18.47 7.08 8.12
C THR A 107 18.58 5.79 7.31
N GLY A 108 17.63 5.53 6.41
CA GLY A 108 17.55 4.28 5.69
C GLY A 108 16.97 3.12 6.50
N LYS A 109 16.59 3.37 7.76
CA LYS A 109 16.05 2.33 8.63
C LYS A 109 14.64 1.94 8.21
N GLU A 110 14.41 0.65 8.03
CA GLU A 110 13.09 0.13 7.66
C GLU A 110 12.13 0.27 8.84
N ALA A 111 10.97 0.90 8.59
CA ALA A 111 9.96 1.14 9.61
C ALA A 111 8.87 0.07 9.60
N ALA A 112 8.44 -0.37 8.43
CA ALA A 112 7.38 -1.36 8.32
C ALA A 112 7.33 -1.98 6.92
N ARG A 113 6.73 -3.15 6.86
CA ARG A 113 6.31 -3.81 5.61
C ARG A 113 4.81 -4.02 5.68
N VAL A 114 4.13 -3.76 4.59
CA VAL A 114 2.67 -3.87 4.55
C VAL A 114 2.24 -4.59 3.28
N LYS A 115 1.19 -5.38 3.42
CA LYS A 115 0.49 -5.98 2.28
C LYS A 115 -0.98 -5.60 2.40
N THR A 116 -1.59 -5.17 1.29
CA THR A 116 -3.04 -5.03 1.20
C THR A 116 -3.55 -5.89 0.06
N GLY A 117 -4.41 -6.85 0.39
CA GLY A 117 -5.08 -7.66 -0.62
C GLY A 117 -6.27 -6.90 -1.18
N MET A 118 -6.35 -6.85 -2.51
CA MET A 118 -7.37 -6.08 -3.22
C MET A 118 -8.17 -6.99 -4.14
N ALA A 119 -9.48 -6.77 -4.21
CA ALA A 119 -10.34 -7.38 -5.22
C ALA A 119 -10.85 -6.31 -6.15
N VAL A 120 -11.07 -6.68 -7.41
CA VAL A 120 -11.67 -5.78 -8.40
C VAL A 120 -13.18 -5.94 -8.34
N TYR A 121 -13.88 -4.84 -8.26
CA TYR A 121 -15.29 -4.81 -7.90
C TYR A 121 -16.10 -3.93 -8.84
N ASP A 122 -17.23 -4.47 -9.28
CA ASP A 122 -18.23 -3.71 -10.04
C ASP A 122 -19.23 -3.12 -9.05
N TYR A 123 -19.11 -1.81 -8.79
CA TYR A 123 -19.98 -1.14 -7.81
C TYR A 123 -21.42 -1.00 -8.28
N GLU A 124 -21.68 -1.07 -9.58
CA GLU A 124 -23.07 -1.05 -10.10
C GLU A 124 -23.75 -2.39 -9.89
N LYS A 125 -23.07 -3.48 -10.24
CA LYS A 125 -23.60 -4.84 -10.11
C LYS A 125 -23.34 -5.45 -8.73
N LYS A 126 -22.53 -4.77 -7.91
CA LYS A 126 -22.18 -5.19 -6.54
C LYS A 126 -21.60 -6.60 -6.50
N LYS A 127 -20.63 -6.85 -7.35
CA LYS A 127 -19.95 -8.16 -7.40
C LYS A 127 -18.47 -8.01 -7.74
N VAL A 128 -17.70 -9.00 -7.33
CA VAL A 128 -16.28 -9.12 -7.71
C VAL A 128 -16.20 -9.51 -9.18
N VAL A 129 -15.27 -8.91 -9.91
CA VAL A 129 -15.06 -9.16 -11.33
C VAL A 129 -13.60 -9.53 -11.60
N LEU A 130 -13.32 -10.03 -12.79
CA LEU A 130 -11.97 -10.38 -13.21
C LEU A 130 -11.07 -9.14 -13.19
N VAL A 131 -9.80 -9.34 -12.78
CA VAL A 131 -8.80 -8.28 -12.87
C VAL A 131 -8.64 -7.92 -14.36
N PRO A 132 -8.85 -6.64 -14.73
CA PRO A 132 -8.74 -6.25 -16.14
C PRO A 132 -7.33 -6.51 -16.68
N GLU A 133 -7.26 -7.07 -17.88
CA GLU A 133 -5.98 -7.39 -18.52
C GLU A 133 -5.11 -6.15 -18.74
N LYS A 134 -5.75 -5.02 -19.05
CA LYS A 134 -5.07 -3.75 -19.24
C LYS A 134 -4.33 -3.30 -17.98
N PHE A 135 -4.94 -3.53 -16.82
CA PHE A 135 -4.30 -3.25 -15.52
C PHE A 135 -3.16 -4.23 -15.25
N LYS A 136 -3.48 -5.52 -15.35
CA LYS A 136 -2.53 -6.60 -15.03
C LYS A 136 -1.26 -6.52 -15.90
N SER A 137 -1.41 -6.21 -17.19
CA SER A 137 -0.28 -6.17 -18.13
C SER A 137 0.75 -5.09 -17.81
N ASN A 138 0.37 -4.07 -17.02
CA ASN A 138 1.32 -3.04 -16.59
C ASN A 138 2.29 -3.56 -15.52
N PHE A 139 1.97 -4.66 -14.86
CA PHE A 139 2.69 -5.09 -13.64
C PHE A 139 3.14 -6.55 -13.65
N ALA A 140 2.60 -7.32 -14.54
CA ALA A 140 2.90 -8.76 -14.60
C ALA A 140 4.15 -9.07 -15.44
#